data_23fa8d97d206ccfcc76107c25b947b15
#
_entry.id   23fa8d97d206ccfcc76107c25b947b15
#
_cell.length_a   1.000
_cell.length_b   1.000
_cell.length_c   1.000
_cell.angle_alpha   90.00
_cell.angle_beta   90.00
_cell.angle_gamma   90.00
#
_symmetry.space_group_name_H-M   'P 1'
#
loop_
_entity.id
_entity.type
_entity.pdbx_description
1 polymer ?
#
loop_
_entity_poly.entity_id
_entity_poly.type
_entity_poly.pdbx_seq_one_letter_code
_entity_poly.pdbx_strand_id
1 'polypeptide(L)' 'MNESLQARIEHLETLYSEQEYTLQALNDMVAHQERKISSLILSIETLKHQFKALKAEPVGNLGSEDEKPPHY' A
#
# COMPACT_ATOMS: atom_id res chain seq x y z
N MET A 1 8.52 3.67 -51.02
CA MET A 1 9.46 4.01 -49.93
C MET A 1 8.82 4.97 -48.96
N ASN A 2 8.38 6.13 -49.45
CA ASN A 2 7.80 7.14 -48.57
C ASN A 2 6.54 6.62 -47.87
N GLU A 3 5.72 5.85 -48.64
CA GLU A 3 4.51 5.29 -48.05
C GLU A 3 4.85 4.32 -46.92
N SER A 4 5.88 3.51 -47.13
CA SER A 4 6.29 2.56 -46.13
C SER A 4 6.76 3.26 -44.86
N LEU A 5 7.55 4.31 -45.04
CA LEU A 5 8.02 5.08 -43.89
C LEU A 5 6.87 5.77 -43.18
N GLN A 6 5.95 6.33 -43.95
CA GLN A 6 4.81 7.00 -43.37
C GLN A 6 3.95 6.03 -42.57
N ALA A 7 3.72 4.85 -43.13
CA ALA A 7 2.95 3.84 -42.43
C ALA A 7 3.62 3.42 -41.13
N ARG A 8 4.95 3.32 -41.17
CA ARG A 8 5.70 2.95 -39.96
C ARG A 8 5.62 4.05 -38.89
N ILE A 9 5.69 5.28 -39.33
CA ILE A 9 5.58 6.41 -38.39
C ILE A 9 4.19 6.42 -37.77
N GLU A 10 3.16 6.22 -38.60
CA GLU A 10 1.80 6.19 -38.06
C GLU A 10 1.62 5.05 -37.07
N HIS A 11 2.22 3.89 -37.36
CA HIS A 11 2.16 2.76 -36.46
C HIS A 11 2.85 3.09 -35.14
N LEU A 12 4.04 3.72 -35.22
CA LEU A 12 4.76 4.11 -34.03
C LEU A 12 4.00 5.13 -33.22
N GLU A 13 3.35 6.07 -33.89
CA GLU A 13 2.54 7.06 -33.17
C GLU A 13 1.40 6.40 -32.42
N THR A 14 0.78 5.41 -33.04
CA THR A 14 -0.29 4.66 -32.37
C THR A 14 0.24 3.95 -31.15
N LEU A 15 1.38 3.26 -31.30
CA LEU A 15 1.98 2.56 -30.17
C LEU A 15 2.37 3.54 -29.06
N TYR A 16 2.89 4.69 -29.44
CA TYR A 16 3.27 5.68 -28.44
C TYR A 16 2.05 6.15 -27.66
N SER A 17 0.96 6.42 -28.34
CA SER A 17 -0.26 6.87 -27.68
C SER A 17 -0.77 5.80 -26.72
N GLU A 18 -0.72 4.55 -27.15
CA GLU A 18 -1.17 3.45 -26.31
C GLU A 18 -0.27 3.32 -25.08
N GLN A 19 1.04 3.49 -25.26
CA GLN A 19 1.96 3.43 -24.13
C GLN A 19 1.75 4.58 -23.17
N GLU A 20 1.48 5.77 -23.70
CA GLU A 20 1.19 6.91 -22.85
C GLU A 20 -0.01 6.65 -21.98
N TYR A 21 -1.05 6.11 -22.60
CA TYR A 21 -2.26 5.79 -21.86
C TYR A 21 -1.98 4.76 -20.77
N THR A 22 -1.24 3.72 -21.12
CA THR A 22 -0.89 2.67 -20.16
C THR A 22 -0.04 3.22 -19.03
N LEU A 23 0.92 4.09 -19.35
CA LEU A 23 1.77 4.69 -18.31
C LEU A 23 0.95 5.53 -17.34
N GLN A 24 -0.01 6.29 -17.86
CA GLN A 24 -0.87 7.07 -16.97
C GLN A 24 -1.67 6.16 -16.05
N ALA A 25 -2.21 5.10 -16.61
CA ALA A 25 -2.98 4.16 -15.80
C ALA A 25 -2.11 3.53 -14.73
N LEU A 26 -0.87 3.16 -15.08
CA LEU A 26 0.07 2.59 -14.12
C LEU A 26 0.43 3.60 -13.04
N ASN A 27 0.66 4.84 -13.42
CA ASN A 27 0.96 5.88 -12.43
C ASN A 27 -0.18 6.04 -11.44
N ASP A 28 -1.41 6.03 -11.94
CA ASP A 28 -2.57 6.14 -11.07
C ASP A 28 -2.65 4.95 -10.12
N MET A 29 -2.36 3.75 -10.63
CA MET A 29 -2.38 2.56 -9.80
C MET A 29 -1.30 2.61 -8.72
N VAL A 30 -0.10 3.05 -9.08
CA VAL A 30 0.98 3.16 -8.12
C VAL A 30 0.62 4.17 -7.03
N ALA A 31 0.07 5.32 -7.41
CA ALA A 31 -0.33 6.31 -6.43
C ALA A 31 -1.40 5.75 -5.49
N HIS A 32 -2.35 5.00 -6.06
CA HIS A 32 -3.39 4.38 -5.25
C HIS A 32 -2.81 3.37 -4.28
N GLN A 33 -1.87 2.57 -4.74
CA GLN A 33 -1.23 1.58 -3.89
C GLN A 33 -0.41 2.23 -2.79
N GLU A 34 0.26 3.33 -3.10
CA GLU A 34 1.05 4.03 -2.08
C GLU A 34 0.15 4.57 -0.97
N ARG A 35 -1.00 5.11 -1.35
CA ARG A 35 -1.95 5.59 -0.35
C ARG A 35 -2.46 4.44 0.51
N LYS A 36 -2.69 3.30 -0.12
CA LYS A 36 -3.15 2.12 0.60
C LYS A 36 -2.09 1.64 1.58
N ILE A 37 -0.84 1.62 1.15
CA ILE A 37 0.26 1.20 2.01
C ILE A 37 0.39 2.15 3.20
N SER A 38 0.30 3.46 2.97
CA SER A 38 0.36 4.42 4.06
C SER A 38 -0.77 4.19 5.05
N SER A 39 -1.95 3.93 4.55
CA SER A 39 -3.11 3.66 5.40
C SER A 39 -2.90 2.41 6.22
N LEU A 40 -2.34 1.37 5.61
CA LEU A 40 -2.06 0.14 6.32
C LEU A 40 -1.01 0.32 7.40
N ILE A 41 0.02 1.12 7.11
CA ILE A 41 1.06 1.39 8.11
C ILE A 41 0.45 2.08 9.31
N LEU A 42 -0.42 3.06 9.07
CA LEU A 42 -1.10 3.74 10.18
C LEU A 42 -1.94 2.78 10.99
N SER A 43 -2.64 1.88 10.32
CA SER A 43 -3.46 0.89 11.00
C SER A 43 -2.61 -0.02 11.87
N ILE A 44 -1.47 -0.45 11.35
CA ILE A 44 -0.56 -1.31 12.11
C ILE A 44 -0.03 -0.58 13.33
N GLU A 45 0.33 0.69 13.18
CA GLU A 45 0.83 1.46 14.30
C GLU A 45 -0.24 1.67 15.35
N THR A 46 -1.47 1.89 14.91
CA THR A 46 -2.59 2.00 15.83
C THR A 46 -2.77 0.72 16.62
N LEU A 47 -2.72 -0.41 15.90
CA LEU A 47 -2.84 -1.72 16.56
C LEU A 47 -1.71 -1.93 17.55
N LYS A 48 -0.50 -1.54 17.19
CA LYS A 48 0.64 -1.67 18.10
C LYS A 48 0.43 -0.87 19.37
N HIS A 49 -0.07 0.35 19.22
CA HIS A 49 -0.36 1.18 20.37
C HIS A 49 -1.41 0.55 21.27
N GLN A 50 -2.47 0.06 20.66
CA GLN A 50 -3.54 -0.57 21.42
C GLN A 50 -3.05 -1.83 22.13
N PHE A 51 -2.22 -2.59 21.43
CA PHE A 51 -1.67 -3.81 22.03
C PHE A 51 -0.78 -3.49 23.22
N LYS A 52 0.05 -2.46 23.07
CA LYS A 52 0.93 -2.04 24.19
C LYS A 52 0.11 -1.55 25.37
N ALA A 53 -0.95 -0.82 25.10
CA ALA A 53 -1.80 -0.32 26.17
C ALA A 53 -2.44 -1.47 26.92
N LEU A 54 -2.90 -2.49 26.20
CA LEU A 54 -3.45 -3.66 26.86
C LEU A 54 -2.43 -4.39 27.69
N LYS A 55 -1.22 -4.50 27.17
CA LYS A 55 -0.16 -5.20 27.91
C LYS A 55 0.29 -4.43 29.13
N ALA A 56 0.30 -3.13 29.03
CA ALA A 56 0.76 -2.28 30.12
C ALA A 56 -0.24 -2.23 31.27
N GLU A 57 -1.53 -2.43 30.99
CA GLU A 57 -2.54 -2.45 32.03
C GLU A 57 -2.38 -3.68 32.89
N PRO A 58 -2.34 -3.49 34.20
CA PRO A 58 -2.22 -4.65 35.08
C PRO A 58 -3.40 -5.54 34.97
N VAL A 59 -3.94 -5.71 35.28
CA VAL A 59 -4.95 -6.33 34.83
C VAL A 59 -5.64 -6.58 35.48
N GLY A 60 -5.35 -5.84 35.62
CA GLY A 60 -5.68 -5.95 35.68
C GLY A 60 -5.86 -5.97 35.92
N ASN A 61 -5.86 -5.72 36.24
CA ASN A 61 -5.94 -6.01 36.01
C ASN A 61 -5.96 -6.70 35.86
N LEU A 62 -6.29 -6.93 36.31
CA LEU A 62 -6.23 -7.79 35.94
C LEU A 62 -5.74 -8.32 35.89
N GLY A 63 -5.68 -8.35 36.61
CA GLY A 63 -5.28 -9.09 36.12
C GLY A 63 -4.47 -9.39 36.25
N SER A 64 -4.41 -9.46 37.03
CA SER A 64 -3.73 -10.15 36.77
C SER A 64 -3.02 -10.65 36.75
N GLU A 65 -3.03 -10.78 37.41
CA GLU A 65 -2.57 -11.69 37.20
C GLU A 65 -1.99 -12.04 36.93
N ASP A 66 -1.94 -11.99 37.76
CA ASP A 66 -1.59 -12.77 37.38
C ASP A 66 -0.96 -12.84 37.29
N GLU A 67 -0.92 -12.71 37.80
CA GLU A 67 -0.66 -13.23 37.54
C GLU A 67 -0.08 -13.25 37.34
N LYS A 68 0.16 -13.17 38.07
CA LYS A 68 0.39 -13.71 37.84
C LYS A 68 0.92 -13.80 37.37
N PRO A 69 1.11 -13.88 37.95
CA PRO A 69 1.36 -14.43 37.43
C PRO A 69 1.75 -14.45 36.87
N PRO A 70 1.86 -14.59 37.25
CA PRO A 70 1.90 -14.99 36.56
C PRO A 70 2.12 -14.86 35.93
N HIS A 71 2.47 -15.48 36.99
CA HIS A 71 2.16 -15.64 36.36
C HIS A 71 2.37 -15.45 35.69
N TYR A 72 1.92 -15.03 35.33
CA TYR A 72 1.53 -15.28 34.62
C TYR A 72 1.60 -15.22 34.19
#